data_50eee705edd75019d467052bf22cc815
#
_entry.id   50eee705edd75019d467052bf22cc815
#
_cell.length_a   1.000
_cell.length_b   1.000
_cell.length_c   1.000
_cell.angle_alpha   90.00
_cell.angle_beta   90.00
_cell.angle_gamma   90.00
#
_symmetry.space_group_name_H-M   'P 1'
#
loop_
_entity.id
_entity.type
_entity.pdbx_description
1 polymer ?
#
loop_
_entity_poly.entity_id
_entity_poly.type
_entity_poly.pdbx_seq_one_letter_code
_entity_poly.pdbx_strand_id
1 'polypeptide(L)'
;DFLKRLPYVDADRIGVAGWSYGGFMTTNLMLTYPDVFKVGSAGGAVTDWARYEIMYGERYMDSPQDNPEGYKETNLSLRAGNLKGRLLLIHGTIDPTVVWQHTQLFVDACVKAGTYPDYMIYPEHKHNVLGVDRVHLNYTMARYFMDHL
;
A
#
# COMPACT_ATOMS: atom_id res chain seq x y z
N ASP A 1 1.85 20.04 -0.84
CA ASP A 1 1.86 21.49 -0.56
C ASP A 1 0.61 22.22 -1.04
N PHE A 2 0.04 21.89 -2.22
CA PHE A 2 -1.17 22.58 -2.71
C PHE A 2 -2.35 22.41 -1.75
N LEU A 3 -2.68 21.16 -1.37
CA LEU A 3 -3.80 20.88 -0.47
C LEU A 3 -3.67 21.59 0.89
N LYS A 4 -2.46 21.63 1.45
CA LYS A 4 -2.19 22.28 2.75
C LYS A 4 -2.46 23.79 2.77
N ARG A 5 -2.58 24.42 1.59
CA ARG A 5 -2.85 25.87 1.48
C ARG A 5 -4.35 26.18 1.36
N LEU A 6 -5.17 25.16 1.19
CA LEU A 6 -6.63 25.35 1.03
C LEU A 6 -7.26 25.56 2.41
N PRO A 7 -8.09 26.60 2.60
CA PRO A 7 -8.61 26.97 3.92
C PRO A 7 -9.59 25.96 4.53
N TYR A 8 -10.06 25.00 3.73
CA TYR A 8 -10.95 23.93 4.15
C TYR A 8 -10.25 22.57 4.33
N VAL A 9 -8.91 22.53 4.17
CA VAL A 9 -8.10 21.32 4.37
C VAL A 9 -7.36 21.40 5.69
N ASP A 10 -7.59 20.41 6.53
CA ASP A 10 -6.77 20.22 7.73
C ASP A 10 -5.45 19.53 7.33
N ALA A 11 -4.36 20.30 7.39
CA ALA A 11 -3.04 19.85 6.97
C ALA A 11 -2.46 18.72 7.84
N ASP A 12 -2.96 18.55 9.06
CA ASP A 12 -2.54 17.52 10.00
C ASP A 12 -3.40 16.24 9.90
N ARG A 13 -4.44 16.28 9.08
CA ARG A 13 -5.40 15.19 8.87
C ARG A 13 -5.52 14.81 7.40
N ILE A 14 -4.39 14.48 6.78
CA ILE A 14 -4.32 14.04 5.38
C ILE A 14 -4.13 12.53 5.33
N GLY A 15 -5.09 11.84 4.71
CA GLY A 15 -5.02 10.43 4.44
C GLY A 15 -4.88 10.12 2.94
N VAL A 16 -4.53 8.88 2.62
CA VAL A 16 -4.37 8.41 1.25
C VAL A 16 -4.90 6.98 1.10
N ALA A 17 -5.60 6.69 0.01
CA ALA A 17 -6.10 5.35 -0.27
C ALA A 17 -5.86 4.97 -1.72
N GLY A 18 -5.64 3.68 -1.96
CA GLY A 18 -5.48 3.16 -3.31
C GLY A 18 -5.51 1.64 -3.38
N TRP A 19 -5.72 1.14 -4.59
CA TRP A 19 -5.81 -0.28 -4.88
C TRP A 19 -4.82 -0.67 -5.99
N SER A 20 -4.20 -1.85 -5.90
CA SER A 20 -3.24 -2.35 -6.89
C SER A 20 -2.02 -1.42 -7.01
N TYR A 21 -1.76 -0.82 -8.18
CA TYR A 21 -0.78 0.25 -8.33
C TYR A 21 -1.06 1.42 -7.37
N GLY A 22 -2.34 1.76 -7.16
CA GLY A 22 -2.74 2.75 -6.16
C GLY A 22 -2.40 2.33 -4.73
N GLY A 23 -2.45 1.03 -4.42
CA GLY A 23 -1.97 0.47 -3.15
C GLY A 23 -0.46 0.61 -2.97
N PHE A 24 0.31 0.34 -4.02
CA PHE A 24 1.74 0.65 -4.06
C PHE A 24 1.98 2.15 -3.79
N MET A 25 1.31 3.03 -4.53
CA MET A 25 1.47 4.48 -4.36
C MET A 25 1.07 4.96 -2.97
N THR A 26 -0.01 4.43 -2.39
CA THR A 26 -0.42 4.73 -1.01
C THR A 26 0.69 4.40 -0.03
N THR A 27 1.20 3.17 -0.08
CA THR A 27 2.27 2.74 0.81
C THR A 27 3.55 3.54 0.56
N ASN A 28 3.91 3.74 -0.72
CA ASN A 28 5.08 4.54 -1.10
C ASN A 28 5.02 5.97 -0.56
N LEU A 29 3.87 6.64 -0.67
CA LEU A 29 3.68 8.00 -0.16
C LEU A 29 3.80 8.06 1.36
N MET A 30 3.26 7.08 2.08
CA MET A 30 3.37 7.01 3.54
C MET A 30 4.81 6.77 4.01
N LEU A 31 5.59 5.99 3.26
CA LEU A 31 7.00 5.74 3.58
C LEU A 31 7.94 6.88 3.16
N THR A 32 7.57 7.62 2.11
CA THR A 32 8.39 8.73 1.59
C THR A 32 8.07 10.06 2.29
N TYR A 33 6.80 10.26 2.67
CA TYR A 33 6.32 11.48 3.31
C TYR A 33 5.56 11.18 4.62
N PRO A 34 6.22 10.53 5.60
CA PRO A 34 5.56 10.03 6.81
C PRO A 34 5.00 11.14 7.70
N ASP A 35 5.49 12.37 7.53
CA ASP A 35 4.99 13.52 8.28
C ASP A 35 3.78 14.21 7.60
N VAL A 36 3.47 13.82 6.35
CA VAL A 36 2.34 14.38 5.59
C VAL A 36 1.10 13.48 5.69
N PHE A 37 1.26 12.20 5.38
CA PHE A 37 0.16 11.24 5.35
C PHE A 37 0.04 10.53 6.70
N LYS A 38 -1.07 10.78 7.40
CA LYS A 38 -1.30 10.24 8.75
C LYS A 38 -1.95 8.87 8.73
N VAL A 39 -2.83 8.64 7.75
CA VAL A 39 -3.56 7.38 7.59
C VAL A 39 -3.53 6.94 6.14
N GLY A 40 -3.29 5.65 5.90
CA GLY A 40 -3.34 5.04 4.58
C GLY A 40 -4.17 3.77 4.54
N SER A 41 -4.80 3.51 3.38
CA SER A 41 -5.45 2.23 3.10
C SER A 41 -4.97 1.72 1.73
N ALA A 42 -4.19 0.65 1.74
CA ALA A 42 -3.53 0.06 0.58
C ALA A 42 -4.06 -1.35 0.30
N GLY A 43 -4.87 -1.48 -0.75
CA GLY A 43 -5.41 -2.77 -1.15
C GLY A 43 -4.65 -3.41 -2.31
N GLY A 44 -4.42 -4.74 -2.27
CA GLY A 44 -3.78 -5.51 -3.32
C GLY A 44 -2.48 -4.89 -3.84
N ALA A 45 -1.65 -4.35 -2.94
CA ALA A 45 -0.50 -3.53 -3.29
C ALA A 45 0.68 -4.37 -3.80
N VAL A 46 1.27 -3.94 -4.91
CA VAL A 46 2.62 -4.41 -5.30
C VAL A 46 3.62 -3.78 -4.33
N THR A 47 4.40 -4.58 -3.65
CA THR A 47 5.38 -4.09 -2.67
C THR A 47 6.83 -4.22 -3.14
N ASP A 48 7.05 -5.04 -4.17
CA ASP A 48 8.35 -5.26 -4.80
C ASP A 48 8.13 -5.56 -6.30
N TRP A 49 8.49 -4.64 -7.17
CA TRP A 49 8.29 -4.76 -8.61
C TRP A 49 9.11 -5.89 -9.25
N ALA A 50 10.22 -6.29 -8.65
CA ALA A 50 11.00 -7.44 -9.11
C ALA A 50 10.27 -8.79 -8.93
N ARG A 51 9.16 -8.79 -8.18
CA ARG A 51 8.30 -9.95 -7.91
C ARG A 51 6.94 -9.87 -8.60
N TYR A 52 6.72 -8.83 -9.40
CA TYR A 52 5.51 -8.66 -10.19
C TYR A 52 5.70 -9.23 -11.60
N GLU A 53 4.62 -9.32 -12.38
CA GLU A 53 4.72 -9.87 -13.73
C GLU A 53 5.69 -9.07 -14.62
N ILE A 54 6.52 -9.79 -15.34
CA ILE A 54 7.60 -9.24 -16.20
C ILE A 54 7.03 -8.28 -17.24
N MET A 55 5.96 -8.67 -17.94
CA MET A 55 5.38 -7.86 -19.01
C MET A 55 4.90 -6.48 -18.57
N TYR A 56 4.54 -6.31 -17.30
CA TYR A 56 4.22 -5.00 -16.74
C TYR A 56 5.48 -4.30 -16.23
N GLY A 57 6.27 -4.97 -15.39
CA GLY A 57 7.46 -4.38 -14.76
C GLY A 57 8.47 -3.92 -15.78
N GLU A 58 8.92 -4.79 -16.65
CA GLU A 58 9.97 -4.50 -17.62
C GLU A 58 9.54 -3.49 -18.70
N ARG A 59 8.24 -3.41 -19.01
CA ARG A 59 7.72 -2.41 -19.95
C ARG A 59 7.98 -0.97 -19.50
N TYR A 60 8.00 -0.71 -18.20
CA TYR A 60 8.10 0.65 -17.65
C TYR A 60 9.43 0.92 -16.94
N MET A 61 10.14 -0.12 -16.56
CA MET A 61 11.32 -0.04 -15.72
C MET A 61 12.55 -0.75 -16.30
N ASP A 62 12.46 -1.32 -17.49
CA ASP A 62 13.43 -2.29 -18.03
C ASP A 62 13.55 -3.54 -17.13
N SER A 63 14.53 -4.43 -17.39
CA SER A 63 14.73 -5.60 -16.56
C SER A 63 15.38 -5.22 -15.21
N PRO A 64 15.23 -6.06 -14.15
CA PRO A 64 15.96 -5.83 -12.90
C PRO A 64 17.49 -5.81 -13.06
N GLN A 65 18.02 -6.47 -14.09
CA GLN A 65 19.44 -6.48 -14.41
C GLN A 65 19.88 -5.17 -15.04
N ASP A 66 19.04 -4.56 -15.87
CA ASP A 66 19.35 -3.32 -16.58
C ASP A 66 19.08 -2.07 -15.73
N ASN A 67 18.13 -2.17 -14.76
CA ASN A 67 17.74 -1.06 -13.89
C ASN A 67 17.69 -1.48 -12.40
N PRO A 68 18.78 -2.03 -11.82
CA PRO A 68 18.75 -2.52 -10.46
C PRO A 68 18.43 -1.44 -9.41
N GLU A 69 18.86 -0.20 -9.64
CA GLU A 69 18.58 0.90 -8.70
C GLU A 69 17.10 1.30 -8.72
N GLY A 70 16.44 1.34 -9.87
CA GLY A 70 15.00 1.63 -9.95
C GLY A 70 14.16 0.58 -9.20
N TYR A 71 14.50 -0.70 -9.34
CA TYR A 71 13.84 -1.77 -8.59
C TYR A 71 14.10 -1.69 -7.09
N LYS A 72 15.31 -1.34 -6.68
CA LYS A 72 15.67 -1.14 -5.28
C LYS A 72 14.94 0.07 -4.66
N GLU A 73 14.92 1.19 -5.35
CA GLU A 73 14.23 2.41 -4.88
C GLU A 73 12.73 2.21 -4.72
N THR A 74 12.12 1.41 -5.59
CA THR A 74 10.69 1.13 -5.56
C THR A 74 10.31 -0.04 -4.66
N ASN A 75 11.26 -0.78 -4.11
CA ASN A 75 10.99 -1.85 -3.16
C ASN A 75 10.58 -1.27 -1.80
N LEU A 76 9.28 -1.38 -1.49
CA LEU A 76 8.69 -0.82 -0.27
C LEU A 76 9.22 -1.51 0.99
N SER A 77 9.54 -2.80 0.91
CA SER A 77 10.05 -3.58 2.05
C SER A 77 11.38 -3.04 2.59
N LEU A 78 12.21 -2.47 1.72
CA LEU A 78 13.48 -1.87 2.13
C LEU A 78 13.31 -0.57 2.94
N ARG A 79 12.10 0.01 2.89
CA ARG A 79 11.78 1.27 3.57
C ARG A 79 10.69 1.12 4.65
N ALA A 80 10.38 -0.13 5.04
CA ALA A 80 9.34 -0.43 6.03
C ALA A 80 9.53 0.31 7.36
N GLY A 81 10.78 0.58 7.76
CA GLY A 81 11.11 1.35 8.96
C GLY A 81 10.70 2.83 8.92
N ASN A 82 10.36 3.37 7.76
CA ASN A 82 9.93 4.77 7.64
C ASN A 82 8.43 4.96 7.99
N LEU A 83 7.69 3.89 8.20
CA LEU A 83 6.26 3.98 8.51
C LEU A 83 6.04 4.62 9.89
N LYS A 84 5.40 5.80 9.91
CA LYS A 84 5.01 6.50 11.13
C LYS A 84 3.50 6.55 11.33
N GLY A 85 2.75 6.75 10.24
CA GLY A 85 1.29 6.84 10.26
C GLY A 85 0.61 5.47 10.37
N ARG A 86 -0.71 5.50 10.44
CA ARG A 86 -1.54 4.28 10.47
C ARG A 86 -1.76 3.77 9.05
N LEU A 87 -1.32 2.56 8.74
CA LEU A 87 -1.47 1.93 7.42
C LEU A 87 -2.31 0.66 7.54
N LEU A 88 -3.45 0.64 6.86
CA LEU A 88 -4.27 -0.55 6.66
C LEU A 88 -3.88 -1.22 5.34
N LEU A 89 -3.31 -2.41 5.43
CA LEU A 89 -3.08 -3.29 4.30
C LEU A 89 -4.31 -4.16 4.08
N ILE A 90 -4.71 -4.37 2.83
CA ILE A 90 -5.88 -5.20 2.48
C ILE A 90 -5.49 -6.13 1.35
N HIS A 91 -5.81 -7.44 1.46
CA HIS A 91 -5.51 -8.39 0.39
C HIS A 91 -6.49 -9.57 0.34
N GLY A 92 -6.82 -10.01 -0.88
CA GLY A 92 -7.52 -11.26 -1.13
C GLY A 92 -6.55 -12.45 -1.14
N THR A 93 -6.90 -13.56 -0.50
CA THR A 93 -5.96 -14.69 -0.32
C THR A 93 -5.65 -15.48 -1.59
N ILE A 94 -6.49 -15.36 -2.62
CA ILE A 94 -6.33 -16.04 -3.91
C ILE A 94 -6.17 -15.02 -5.06
N ASP A 95 -5.54 -13.88 -4.79
CA ASP A 95 -5.24 -12.86 -5.79
C ASP A 95 -4.22 -13.40 -6.81
N PRO A 96 -4.61 -13.58 -8.08
CA PRO A 96 -3.71 -14.09 -9.12
C PRO A 96 -2.94 -12.96 -9.83
N THR A 97 -3.31 -11.70 -9.59
CA THR A 97 -2.72 -10.54 -10.26
C THR A 97 -1.57 -9.97 -9.44
N VAL A 98 -1.86 -9.60 -8.21
CA VAL A 98 -0.83 -9.27 -7.21
C VAL A 98 -0.87 -10.36 -6.17
N VAL A 99 0.03 -11.32 -6.27
CA VAL A 99 0.01 -12.48 -5.38
C VAL A 99 0.12 -12.06 -3.92
N TRP A 100 -0.61 -12.74 -3.05
CA TRP A 100 -0.73 -12.40 -1.63
C TRP A 100 0.62 -12.24 -0.91
N GLN A 101 1.65 -12.92 -1.39
CA GLN A 101 3.02 -12.84 -0.87
C GLN A 101 3.58 -11.42 -0.85
N HIS A 102 3.14 -10.52 -1.74
CA HIS A 102 3.55 -9.12 -1.70
C HIS A 102 3.28 -8.49 -0.34
N THR A 103 2.04 -8.60 0.16
CA THR A 103 1.70 -8.06 1.48
C THR A 103 2.41 -8.78 2.61
N GLN A 104 2.55 -10.11 2.53
CA GLN A 104 3.25 -10.89 3.57
C GLN A 104 4.72 -10.48 3.71
N LEU A 105 5.43 -10.29 2.59
CA LEU A 105 6.83 -9.85 2.60
C LEU A 105 6.98 -8.43 3.17
N PHE A 106 6.04 -7.55 2.87
CA PHE A 106 6.05 -6.20 3.44
C PHE A 106 5.76 -6.21 4.94
N VAL A 107 4.79 -7.02 5.40
CA VAL A 107 4.51 -7.20 6.85
C VAL A 107 5.73 -7.79 7.57
N ASP A 108 6.40 -8.79 7.00
CA ASP A 108 7.64 -9.33 7.56
C ASP A 108 8.74 -8.26 7.70
N ALA A 109 8.88 -7.41 6.68
CA ALA A 109 9.80 -6.28 6.73
C ALA A 109 9.43 -5.26 7.81
N CYS A 110 8.14 -4.98 8.01
CA CYS A 110 7.66 -4.12 9.08
C CYS A 110 7.96 -4.72 10.46
N VAL A 111 7.71 -6.02 10.65
CA VAL A 111 8.03 -6.72 11.91
C VAL A 111 9.53 -6.58 12.22
N LYS A 112 10.39 -6.81 11.25
CA LYS A 112 11.86 -6.67 11.40
C LYS A 112 12.31 -5.23 11.69
N ALA A 113 11.58 -4.26 11.13
CA ALA A 113 11.84 -2.83 11.34
C ALA A 113 11.19 -2.26 12.61
N GLY A 114 10.33 -3.02 13.31
CA GLY A 114 9.59 -2.55 14.48
C GLY A 114 8.47 -1.57 14.15
N THR A 115 7.88 -1.65 12.96
CA THR A 115 6.72 -0.86 12.55
C THR A 115 5.46 -1.71 12.48
N TYR A 116 4.28 -1.11 12.62
CA TYR A 116 3.04 -1.81 12.93
C TYR A 116 1.91 -1.44 11.95
N PRO A 117 1.87 -1.98 10.73
CA PRO A 117 0.71 -1.86 9.86
C PRO A 117 -0.45 -2.71 10.39
N ASP A 118 -1.67 -2.25 10.16
CA ASP A 118 -2.86 -3.08 10.34
C ASP A 118 -3.09 -3.93 9.08
N TYR A 119 -3.68 -5.11 9.22
CA TYR A 119 -3.87 -6.00 8.09
C TYR A 119 -5.26 -6.63 8.09
N MET A 120 -6.04 -6.38 7.02
CA MET A 120 -7.33 -7.00 6.76
C MET A 120 -7.23 -7.98 5.61
N ILE A 121 -7.49 -9.25 5.89
CA ILE A 121 -7.47 -10.33 4.92
C ILE A 121 -8.89 -10.62 4.45
N TYR A 122 -9.10 -10.77 3.14
CA TYR A 122 -10.34 -11.24 2.54
C TYR A 122 -10.13 -12.66 1.99
N PRO A 123 -10.53 -13.71 2.75
CA PRO A 123 -10.41 -15.10 2.32
C PRO A 123 -11.18 -15.35 1.02
N GLU A 124 -10.60 -16.18 0.14
CA GLU A 124 -11.21 -16.59 -1.13
C GLU A 124 -11.50 -15.46 -2.14
N HIS A 125 -11.10 -14.23 -1.85
CA HIS A 125 -11.16 -13.13 -2.82
C HIS A 125 -9.91 -13.07 -3.69
N LYS A 126 -10.15 -12.77 -4.96
CA LYS A 126 -9.14 -12.44 -5.97
C LYS A 126 -8.66 -10.99 -5.82
N HIS A 127 -8.08 -10.43 -6.88
CA HIS A 127 -7.55 -9.06 -6.88
C HIS A 127 -8.58 -8.00 -6.47
N ASN A 128 -9.85 -8.21 -6.76
CA ASN A 128 -10.93 -7.35 -6.32
C ASN A 128 -11.84 -8.08 -5.33
N VAL A 129 -12.15 -7.46 -4.22
CA VAL A 129 -13.22 -7.88 -3.33
C VAL A 129 -14.55 -7.50 -3.95
N LEU A 130 -15.41 -8.46 -4.25
CA LEU A 130 -16.66 -8.28 -4.98
C LEU A 130 -17.87 -8.73 -4.14
N GLY A 131 -19.07 -8.49 -4.69
CA GLY A 131 -20.32 -8.89 -4.06
C GLY A 131 -20.59 -8.14 -2.74
N VAL A 132 -21.23 -8.81 -1.81
CA VAL A 132 -21.60 -8.24 -0.50
C VAL A 132 -20.38 -7.88 0.34
N ASP A 133 -19.27 -8.59 0.18
CA ASP A 133 -18.04 -8.34 0.93
C ASP A 133 -17.36 -7.03 0.52
N ARG A 134 -17.68 -6.49 -0.66
CA ARG A 134 -17.26 -5.15 -1.05
C ARG A 134 -17.89 -4.06 -0.17
N VAL A 135 -19.10 -4.30 0.32
CA VAL A 135 -19.74 -3.38 1.29
C VAL A 135 -18.94 -3.38 2.58
N HIS A 136 -18.59 -4.57 3.09
CA HIS A 136 -17.73 -4.70 4.27
C HIS A 136 -16.36 -4.00 4.06
N LEU A 137 -15.73 -4.20 2.90
CA LEU A 137 -14.48 -3.53 2.54
C LEU A 137 -14.61 -2.00 2.62
N ASN A 138 -15.64 -1.43 1.99
CA ASN A 138 -15.84 0.01 1.97
C ASN A 138 -16.08 0.57 3.39
N TYR A 139 -16.87 -0.12 4.21
CA TYR A 139 -17.08 0.25 5.61
C TYR A 139 -15.78 0.12 6.43
N THR A 140 -15.00 -0.93 6.23
CA THR A 140 -13.71 -1.12 6.90
C THR A 140 -12.77 0.05 6.61
N MET A 141 -12.64 0.41 5.33
CA MET A 141 -11.80 1.55 4.93
C MET A 141 -12.32 2.87 5.51
N ALA A 142 -13.64 3.14 5.39
CA ALA A 142 -14.23 4.37 5.90
C ALA A 142 -14.04 4.51 7.41
N ARG A 143 -14.34 3.45 8.18
CA ARG A 143 -14.13 3.44 9.63
C ARG A 143 -12.67 3.64 9.99
N TYR A 144 -11.75 3.00 9.28
CA TYR A 144 -10.33 3.15 9.55
C TYR A 144 -9.87 4.61 9.44
N PHE A 145 -10.34 5.32 8.41
CA PHE A 145 -10.08 6.76 8.29
C PHE A 145 -10.77 7.58 9.38
N MET A 146 -12.02 7.26 9.71
CA MET A 146 -12.76 7.99 10.77
C MET A 146 -12.14 7.81 12.14
N ASP A 147 -11.58 6.63 12.44
CA ASP A 147 -11.02 6.28 13.73
C ASP A 147 -9.59 6.80 13.93
N HIS A 148 -8.85 7.06 12.83
CA HIS A 148 -7.41 7.34 12.90
C HIS A 148 -6.99 8.67 12.25
N LEU A 149 -7.86 9.36 11.55
CA LEU A 149 -7.64 10.66 10.94
C LEU A 149 -8.39 11.75 11.70
#